data_61dba4a10c29dc10a9b4da9666c856f2
#
_entry.id   61dba4a10c29dc10a9b4da9666c856f2
#
_cell.length_a   1.000
_cell.length_b   1.000
_cell.length_c   1.000
_cell.angle_alpha   90.00
_cell.angle_beta   90.00
_cell.angle_gamma   90.00
#
_symmetry.space_group_name_H-M   'P 1'
#
loop_
_entity.id
_entity.type
_entity.pdbx_description
1 polymer ?
#
loop_
_entity_poly.entity_id
_entity_poly.type
_entity_poly.pdbx_seq_one_letter_code
_entity_poly.pdbx_strand_id
1 'polypeptide(L)'
;LSNIYFNDFEIQALTLALIEKTFTKKFRKLNISDLKTFIPDKVFKACLETVKDIKNDYKLFLNDPNFLVRFIIHVNNLFDRVKFSKQETEDTMLTGLALQYPFIYDLSLYTAEDLSKHLNISISYTETTYLLLHFGSYLISRKQNLINTVIITVNYYN
;
A
#
# COMPACT_ATOMS: atom_id res chain seq x y z
N LEU A 1 14.63 32.10 -9.62
CA LEU A 1 13.75 30.92 -9.69
C LEU A 1 14.61 29.69 -9.46
N SER A 2 14.53 29.11 -8.26
CA SER A 2 15.20 27.85 -7.96
C SER A 2 14.53 26.72 -8.74
N ASN A 3 15.29 26.07 -9.64
CA ASN A 3 14.83 24.87 -10.29
C ASN A 3 14.73 23.76 -9.23
N ILE A 4 13.51 23.32 -8.93
CA ILE A 4 13.27 22.15 -8.07
C ILE A 4 13.47 20.93 -8.97
N TYR A 5 14.54 20.16 -8.72
CA TYR A 5 14.77 18.87 -9.35
C TYR A 5 14.26 17.79 -8.39
N PHE A 6 13.32 17.01 -8.85
CA PHE A 6 12.90 15.79 -8.15
C PHE A 6 13.85 14.64 -8.51
N ASN A 7 14.29 13.89 -7.53
CA ASN A 7 14.97 12.62 -7.78
C ASN A 7 13.96 11.56 -8.25
N ASP A 8 14.46 10.45 -8.79
CA ASP A 8 13.61 9.39 -9.36
C ASP A 8 12.62 8.83 -8.33
N PHE A 9 12.99 8.79 -7.05
CA PHE A 9 12.12 8.37 -5.95
C PHE A 9 10.97 9.36 -5.74
N GLU A 10 11.26 10.65 -5.72
CA GLU A 10 10.24 11.68 -5.56
C GLU A 10 9.27 11.70 -6.74
N ILE A 11 9.78 11.47 -7.97
CA ILE A 11 8.96 11.34 -9.18
C ILE A 11 8.04 10.14 -9.08
N GLN A 12 8.54 8.99 -8.65
CA GLN A 12 7.73 7.77 -8.52
C GLN A 12 6.73 7.88 -7.37
N ALA A 13 7.12 8.45 -6.23
CA ALA A 13 6.21 8.71 -5.11
C ALA A 13 5.09 9.69 -5.50
N LEU A 14 5.42 10.75 -6.23
CA LEU A 14 4.45 11.70 -6.78
C LEU A 14 3.54 11.04 -7.82
N THR A 15 4.09 10.20 -8.69
CA THR A 15 3.31 9.46 -9.70
C THR A 15 2.31 8.54 -9.03
N LEU A 16 2.72 7.79 -8.00
CA LEU A 16 1.83 6.95 -7.20
C LEU A 16 0.79 7.77 -6.46
N ALA A 17 1.18 8.87 -5.83
CA ALA A 17 0.24 9.76 -5.15
C ALA A 17 -0.79 10.36 -6.13
N LEU A 18 -0.39 10.66 -7.36
CA LEU A 18 -1.29 11.13 -8.42
C LEU A 18 -2.20 10.01 -8.93
N ILE A 19 -1.67 8.81 -9.12
CA ILE A 19 -2.46 7.62 -9.47
C ILE A 19 -3.46 7.32 -8.36
N GLU A 20 -3.05 7.27 -7.10
CA GLU A 20 -3.94 7.09 -5.95
C GLU A 20 -4.98 8.19 -5.84
N LYS A 21 -4.60 9.46 -6.07
CA LYS A 21 -5.52 10.60 -6.02
C LYS A 21 -6.53 10.56 -7.16
N THR A 22 -6.13 10.11 -8.34
CA THR A 22 -7.01 9.93 -9.50
C THR A 22 -7.95 8.74 -9.29
N PHE A 23 -7.42 7.64 -8.76
CA PHE A 23 -8.21 6.46 -8.36
C PHE A 23 -9.20 6.81 -7.24
N THR A 24 -8.76 7.49 -6.17
CA THR A 24 -9.66 7.89 -5.08
C THR A 24 -10.76 8.83 -5.54
N LYS A 25 -10.53 9.69 -6.52
CA LYS A 25 -11.59 10.55 -7.08
C LYS A 25 -12.66 9.73 -7.79
N LYS A 26 -12.27 8.68 -8.52
CA LYS A 26 -13.17 7.77 -9.25
C LYS A 26 -13.87 6.77 -8.31
N PHE A 27 -13.19 6.34 -7.25
CA PHE A 27 -13.65 5.29 -6.33
C PHE A 27 -14.03 5.80 -4.93
N ARG A 28 -14.08 7.12 -4.73
CA ARG A 28 -14.37 7.76 -3.42
C ARG A 28 -15.72 7.37 -2.79
N LYS A 29 -16.61 6.76 -3.57
CA LYS A 29 -17.92 6.31 -3.14
C LYS A 29 -18.06 4.79 -3.05
N LEU A 30 -17.01 4.02 -3.40
CA LEU A 30 -17.05 2.56 -3.34
C LEU A 30 -16.86 2.09 -1.90
N ASN A 31 -17.71 1.18 -1.51
CA ASN A 31 -17.52 0.38 -0.30
C ASN A 31 -16.98 -1.01 -0.65
N ILE A 32 -16.59 -1.77 0.38
CA ILE A 32 -16.02 -3.11 0.21
C ILE A 32 -17.00 -4.06 -0.51
N SER A 33 -18.32 -3.91 -0.30
CA SER A 33 -19.32 -4.76 -0.95
C SER A 33 -19.42 -4.49 -2.46
N ASP A 34 -19.21 -3.23 -2.89
CA ASP A 34 -19.22 -2.90 -4.30
C ASP A 34 -18.06 -3.58 -5.06
N LEU A 35 -16.92 -3.74 -4.40
CA LEU A 35 -15.74 -4.39 -4.99
C LEU A 35 -16.01 -5.83 -5.41
N LYS A 36 -16.86 -6.55 -4.69
CA LYS A 36 -17.21 -7.94 -5.01
C LYS A 36 -17.87 -8.12 -6.38
N THR A 37 -18.38 -7.05 -6.97
CA THR A 37 -19.06 -7.12 -8.28
C THR A 37 -18.09 -7.12 -9.46
N PHE A 38 -16.85 -6.63 -9.27
CA PHE A 38 -15.86 -6.49 -10.34
C PHE A 38 -14.46 -7.00 -10.01
N ILE A 39 -14.15 -7.28 -8.73
CA ILE A 39 -12.91 -7.93 -8.33
C ILE A 39 -13.10 -9.45 -8.33
N PRO A 40 -12.22 -10.24 -8.95
CA PRO A 40 -12.29 -11.70 -8.88
C PRO A 40 -12.31 -12.20 -7.45
N ASP A 41 -13.21 -13.15 -7.15
CA ASP A 41 -13.41 -13.68 -5.80
C ASP A 41 -12.13 -14.22 -5.18
N LYS A 42 -11.24 -14.82 -5.99
CA LYS A 42 -9.91 -15.27 -5.58
C LYS A 42 -9.05 -14.13 -5.04
N VAL A 43 -9.00 -12.99 -5.74
CA VAL A 43 -8.22 -11.81 -5.34
C VAL A 43 -8.81 -11.20 -4.09
N PHE A 44 -10.14 -11.05 -4.05
CA PHE A 44 -10.83 -10.50 -2.89
C PHE A 44 -10.57 -11.31 -1.62
N LYS A 45 -10.68 -12.64 -1.69
CA LYS A 45 -10.40 -13.55 -0.56
C LYS A 45 -8.94 -13.48 -0.14
N ALA A 46 -7.99 -13.52 -1.08
CA ALA A 46 -6.57 -13.39 -0.80
C ALA A 46 -6.27 -12.11 -0.01
N CYS A 47 -6.81 -10.96 -0.41
CA CYS A 47 -6.62 -9.71 0.32
C CYS A 47 -7.14 -9.78 1.77
N LEU A 48 -8.30 -10.37 2.00
CA LEU A 48 -8.86 -10.47 3.35
C LEU A 48 -8.07 -11.42 4.25
N GLU A 49 -7.62 -12.56 3.72
CA GLU A 49 -6.75 -13.49 4.46
C GLU A 49 -5.40 -12.83 4.78
N THR A 50 -4.76 -12.19 3.80
CA THR A 50 -3.50 -11.46 4.03
C THR A 50 -3.65 -10.38 5.11
N VAL A 51 -4.72 -9.59 5.12
CA VAL A 51 -4.97 -8.59 6.17
C VAL A 51 -5.16 -9.25 7.55
N LYS A 52 -5.79 -10.39 7.60
CA LYS A 52 -5.97 -11.19 8.82
C LYS A 52 -4.62 -11.74 9.32
N ASP A 53 -3.78 -12.23 8.42
CA ASP A 53 -2.46 -12.78 8.76
C ASP A 53 -1.51 -11.67 9.23
N ILE A 54 -1.52 -10.51 8.59
CA ILE A 54 -0.83 -9.30 9.08
C ILE A 54 -1.29 -8.92 10.50
N LYS A 55 -2.59 -8.97 10.78
CA LYS A 55 -3.10 -8.71 12.13
C LYS A 55 -2.57 -9.73 13.13
N ASN A 56 -2.49 -11.00 12.76
CA ASN A 56 -2.05 -12.09 13.65
C ASN A 56 -0.55 -12.00 13.94
N ASP A 57 0.27 -11.74 12.93
CA ASP A 57 1.73 -11.81 13.02
C ASP A 57 2.34 -10.47 13.44
N TYR A 58 1.89 -9.37 12.87
CA TYR A 58 2.39 -8.01 13.17
C TYR A 58 1.60 -7.28 14.25
N LYS A 59 0.47 -7.81 14.73
CA LYS A 59 -0.47 -7.12 15.63
C LYS A 59 -0.94 -5.77 15.06
N LEU A 60 -0.91 -5.64 13.73
CA LEU A 60 -1.29 -4.44 13.01
C LEU A 60 -2.74 -4.54 12.51
N PHE A 61 -3.57 -3.60 12.94
CA PHE A 61 -4.99 -3.55 12.57
C PHE A 61 -5.19 -2.68 11.33
N LEU A 62 -5.42 -3.31 10.19
CA LEU A 62 -5.68 -2.67 8.90
C LEU A 62 -7.18 -2.69 8.57
N ASN A 63 -8.00 -2.18 9.50
CA ASN A 63 -9.46 -2.23 9.42
C ASN A 63 -10.14 -0.96 8.90
N ASP A 64 -9.35 0.01 8.42
CA ASP A 64 -9.86 1.22 7.77
C ASP A 64 -10.51 0.86 6.43
N PRO A 65 -11.81 1.15 6.22
CA PRO A 65 -12.50 0.80 4.97
C PRO A 65 -11.86 1.44 3.73
N ASN A 66 -11.35 2.67 3.83
CA ASN A 66 -10.71 3.35 2.72
C ASN A 66 -9.35 2.72 2.37
N PHE A 67 -8.62 2.28 3.39
CA PHE A 67 -7.39 1.51 3.18
C PHE A 67 -7.70 0.19 2.49
N LEU A 68 -8.67 -0.58 3.00
CA LEU A 68 -9.05 -1.88 2.44
C LEU A 68 -9.50 -1.79 0.99
N VAL A 69 -10.35 -0.82 0.66
CA VAL A 69 -10.80 -0.59 -0.73
C VAL A 69 -9.59 -0.34 -1.64
N ARG A 70 -8.68 0.55 -1.26
CA ARG A 70 -7.47 0.86 -2.05
C ARG A 70 -6.54 -0.35 -2.14
N PHE A 71 -6.35 -1.08 -1.05
CA PHE A 71 -5.51 -2.27 -1.02
C PHE A 71 -6.03 -3.36 -1.96
N ILE A 72 -7.33 -3.67 -1.90
CA ILE A 72 -7.94 -4.68 -2.77
C ILE A 72 -7.82 -4.28 -4.25
N ILE A 73 -8.09 -3.02 -4.58
CA ILE A 73 -7.93 -2.51 -5.96
C ILE A 73 -6.46 -2.59 -6.41
N HIS A 74 -5.52 -2.22 -5.53
CA HIS A 74 -4.09 -2.31 -5.83
C HIS A 74 -3.66 -3.75 -6.11
N VAL A 75 -4.06 -4.70 -5.27
CA VAL A 75 -3.75 -6.12 -5.46
C VAL A 75 -4.41 -6.69 -6.72
N ASN A 76 -5.63 -6.25 -7.05
CA ASN A 76 -6.25 -6.67 -8.31
C ASN A 76 -5.45 -6.19 -9.53
N ASN A 77 -5.02 -4.93 -9.53
CA ASN A 77 -4.19 -4.39 -10.61
C ASN A 77 -2.82 -5.10 -10.69
N LEU A 78 -2.22 -5.42 -9.52
CA LEU A 78 -1.00 -6.22 -9.45
C LEU A 78 -1.23 -7.61 -10.06
N PHE A 79 -2.31 -8.28 -9.68
CA PHE A 79 -2.66 -9.61 -10.19
C PHE A 79 -2.81 -9.63 -11.71
N ASP A 80 -3.40 -8.58 -12.28
CA ASP A 80 -3.53 -8.43 -13.73
C ASP A 80 -2.18 -8.16 -14.40
N ARG A 81 -1.33 -7.28 -13.83
CA ARG A 81 0.01 -7.01 -14.37
C ARG A 81 0.91 -8.25 -14.39
N VAL A 82 0.94 -9.00 -13.30
CA VAL A 82 1.79 -10.21 -13.18
C VAL A 82 1.45 -11.25 -14.26
N LYS A 83 0.20 -11.34 -14.68
CA LYS A 83 -0.19 -12.24 -15.78
C LYS A 83 0.39 -11.83 -17.14
N PHE A 84 0.72 -10.56 -17.33
CA PHE A 84 1.15 -9.99 -18.61
C PHE A 84 2.62 -9.56 -18.62
N SER A 85 3.32 -9.48 -17.49
CA SER A 85 4.71 -9.02 -17.37
C SER A 85 5.71 -10.18 -17.47
N LYS A 86 6.74 -10.00 -18.35
CA LYS A 86 7.80 -11.00 -18.57
C LYS A 86 9.20 -10.60 -18.07
N GLN A 87 9.42 -9.44 -17.45
CA GLN A 87 10.78 -9.04 -17.05
C GLN A 87 10.79 -8.39 -15.66
N GLU A 88 11.66 -8.95 -14.81
CA GLU A 88 12.08 -8.33 -13.55
C GLU A 88 13.29 -7.41 -13.84
N THR A 89 13.18 -6.16 -13.44
CA THR A 89 14.32 -5.26 -13.32
C THR A 89 14.65 -5.13 -11.85
N GLU A 90 15.94 -5.22 -11.48
CA GLU A 90 16.37 -4.91 -10.12
C GLU A 90 15.96 -3.48 -9.76
N ASP A 91 15.24 -3.33 -8.66
CA ASP A 91 14.78 -2.03 -8.19
C ASP A 91 15.70 -1.52 -7.09
N THR A 92 16.63 -0.64 -7.46
CA THR A 92 17.55 0.04 -6.51
C THR A 92 16.82 0.90 -5.49
N MET A 93 15.58 1.30 -5.78
CA MET A 93 14.73 2.09 -4.90
C MET A 93 14.31 1.31 -3.64
N LEU A 94 14.02 0.02 -3.78
CA LEU A 94 13.62 -0.81 -2.65
C LEU A 94 14.69 -0.86 -1.56
N THR A 95 15.97 -0.92 -1.96
CA THR A 95 17.11 -0.96 -1.04
C THR A 95 17.22 0.34 -0.23
N GLY A 96 17.05 1.50 -0.85
CA GLY A 96 17.07 2.79 -0.15
C GLY A 96 15.92 2.93 0.86
N LEU A 97 14.73 2.49 0.49
CA LEU A 97 13.55 2.51 1.36
C LEU A 97 13.64 1.52 2.51
N ALA A 98 14.28 0.37 2.32
CA ALA A 98 14.52 -0.61 3.37
C ALA A 98 15.31 -0.02 4.54
N LEU A 99 16.33 0.78 4.25
CA LEU A 99 17.14 1.45 5.26
C LEU A 99 16.38 2.55 6.01
N GLN A 100 15.52 3.27 5.31
CA GLN A 100 14.79 4.41 5.88
C GLN A 100 13.52 3.98 6.64
N TYR A 101 12.83 2.94 6.17
CA TYR A 101 11.57 2.46 6.71
C TYR A 101 11.55 0.93 6.90
N PRO A 102 12.44 0.37 7.77
CA PRO A 102 12.65 -1.07 7.87
C PRO A 102 11.37 -1.85 8.22
N PHE A 103 10.50 -1.31 9.08
CA PHE A 103 9.23 -1.94 9.42
C PHE A 103 8.27 -2.02 8.24
N ILE A 104 8.15 -0.93 7.47
CA ILE A 104 7.25 -0.89 6.30
C ILE A 104 7.79 -1.79 5.20
N TYR A 105 9.11 -1.85 5.05
CA TYR A 105 9.78 -2.74 4.11
C TYR A 105 9.50 -4.22 4.45
N ASP A 106 9.73 -4.63 5.70
CA ASP A 106 9.47 -5.98 6.16
C ASP A 106 8.00 -6.39 6.00
N LEU A 107 7.07 -5.51 6.39
CA LEU A 107 5.63 -5.70 6.18
C LEU A 107 5.28 -5.89 4.69
N SER A 108 5.97 -5.17 3.79
CA SER A 108 5.71 -5.27 2.35
C SER A 108 6.22 -6.56 1.76
N LEU A 109 7.40 -7.04 2.19
CA LEU A 109 7.93 -8.34 1.81
C LEU A 109 7.02 -9.48 2.30
N TYR A 110 6.62 -9.42 3.56
CA TYR A 110 5.66 -10.38 4.13
C TYR A 110 4.36 -10.42 3.32
N THR A 111 3.80 -9.25 3.03
CA THR A 111 2.56 -9.13 2.25
C THR A 111 2.72 -9.68 0.83
N ALA A 112 3.85 -9.41 0.16
CA ALA A 112 4.12 -9.93 -1.18
C ALA A 112 4.24 -11.46 -1.16
N GLU A 113 4.92 -12.02 -0.17
CA GLU A 113 5.06 -13.47 -0.01
C GLU A 113 3.70 -14.14 0.27
N ASP A 114 2.91 -13.58 1.16
CA ASP A 114 1.61 -14.10 1.55
C ASP A 114 0.60 -14.05 0.40
N LEU A 115 0.50 -12.92 -0.29
CA LEU A 115 -0.29 -12.79 -1.52
C LEU A 115 0.17 -13.75 -2.62
N SER A 116 1.49 -13.97 -2.77
CA SER A 116 2.05 -14.93 -3.73
C SER A 116 1.54 -16.34 -3.46
N LYS A 117 1.47 -16.75 -2.18
CA LYS A 117 0.92 -18.05 -1.76
C LYS A 117 -0.58 -18.16 -2.07
N HIS A 118 -1.36 -17.18 -1.64
CA HIS A 118 -2.82 -17.20 -1.82
C HIS A 118 -3.25 -17.12 -3.29
N LEU A 119 -2.52 -16.34 -4.11
CA LEU A 119 -2.85 -16.13 -5.51
C LEU A 119 -2.15 -17.09 -6.46
N ASN A 120 -1.13 -17.83 -5.98
CA ASN A 120 -0.25 -18.69 -6.77
C ASN A 120 0.37 -17.91 -7.93
N ILE A 121 1.04 -16.80 -7.62
CA ILE A 121 1.76 -15.92 -8.54
C ILE A 121 3.13 -15.57 -7.96
N SER A 122 4.06 -15.11 -8.81
CA SER A 122 5.33 -14.51 -8.36
C SER A 122 5.18 -13.00 -8.35
N ILE A 123 5.40 -12.37 -7.20
CA ILE A 123 5.37 -10.91 -7.06
C ILE A 123 6.80 -10.40 -7.13
N SER A 124 7.06 -9.49 -8.07
CA SER A 124 8.38 -8.91 -8.31
C SER A 124 8.77 -7.87 -7.26
N TYR A 125 10.04 -7.49 -7.24
CA TYR A 125 10.53 -6.39 -6.41
C TYR A 125 9.81 -5.08 -6.69
N THR A 126 9.53 -4.79 -7.97
CA THR A 126 8.78 -3.58 -8.37
C THR A 126 7.39 -3.56 -7.75
N GLU A 127 6.66 -4.67 -7.79
CA GLU A 127 5.34 -4.76 -7.18
C GLU A 127 5.42 -4.68 -5.65
N THR A 128 6.46 -5.24 -5.04
CA THR A 128 6.73 -5.09 -3.59
C THR A 128 6.99 -3.63 -3.21
N THR A 129 7.69 -2.86 -4.06
CA THR A 129 7.86 -1.42 -3.87
C THR A 129 6.52 -0.68 -3.87
N TYR A 130 5.59 -1.04 -4.74
CA TYR A 130 4.25 -0.45 -4.73
C TYR A 130 3.47 -0.79 -3.46
N LEU A 131 3.59 -2.01 -2.93
CA LEU A 131 3.03 -2.38 -1.63
C LEU A 131 3.63 -1.54 -0.50
N LEU A 132 4.97 -1.34 -0.51
CA LEU A 132 5.67 -0.51 0.46
C LEU A 132 5.15 0.93 0.45
N LEU A 133 4.98 1.53 -0.72
CA LEU A 133 4.44 2.89 -0.84
C LEU A 133 2.98 2.96 -0.38
N HIS A 134 2.19 1.93 -0.64
CA HIS A 134 0.81 1.84 -0.18
C HIS A 134 0.71 1.81 1.36
N PHE A 135 1.47 0.92 2.02
CA PHE A 135 1.54 0.85 3.48
C PHE A 135 2.16 2.12 4.09
N GLY A 136 3.23 2.64 3.47
CA GLY A 136 3.91 3.86 3.91
C GLY A 136 2.96 5.06 3.95
N SER A 137 2.22 5.28 2.88
CA SER A 137 1.21 6.34 2.80
C SER A 137 0.16 6.22 3.92
N TYR A 138 -0.34 5.02 4.17
CA TYR A 138 -1.35 4.78 5.19
C TYR A 138 -0.80 4.95 6.62
N LEU A 139 0.33 4.33 6.95
CA LEU A 139 0.89 4.33 8.30
C LEU A 139 1.44 5.69 8.70
N ILE A 140 2.07 6.42 7.77
CA ILE A 140 2.59 7.77 8.03
C ILE A 140 1.43 8.74 8.27
N SER A 141 0.37 8.68 7.48
CA SER A 141 -0.80 9.54 7.67
C SER A 141 -1.49 9.30 9.03
N ARG A 142 -1.56 8.06 9.50
CA ARG A 142 -2.09 7.74 10.84
C ARG A 142 -1.21 8.29 11.96
N LYS A 143 0.12 8.18 11.82
CA LYS A 143 1.06 8.73 12.81
C LYS A 143 0.92 10.24 12.94
N GLN A 144 0.80 10.96 11.83
CA GLN A 144 0.60 12.41 11.84
C GLN A 144 -0.72 12.81 12.54
N ASN A 145 -1.81 12.08 12.27
CA ASN A 145 -3.09 12.33 12.91
C ASN A 145 -3.05 12.08 14.42
N LEU A 146 -2.33 11.05 14.88
CA LEU A 146 -2.15 10.77 16.32
C LEU A 146 -1.35 11.87 17.00
N ILE A 147 -0.27 12.36 16.37
CA ILE A 147 0.55 13.45 16.93
C ILE A 147 -0.29 14.73 17.05
N ASN A 148 -1.05 15.08 16.02
CA ASN A 148 -1.92 16.27 16.05
C ASN A 148 -2.98 16.16 17.15
N THR A 149 -3.56 14.98 17.38
CA THR A 149 -4.53 14.75 18.45
C THR A 149 -3.91 14.93 19.84
N VAL A 150 -2.69 14.44 20.05
CA VAL A 150 -1.97 14.60 21.33
C VAL A 150 -1.65 16.06 21.61
N ILE A 151 -1.21 16.84 20.61
CA ILE A 151 -0.93 18.27 20.77
C ILE A 151 -2.20 19.05 21.14
N ILE A 152 -3.33 18.75 20.55
CA ILE A 152 -4.61 19.41 20.86
C ILE A 152 -5.04 19.09 22.30
N THR A 153 -4.89 17.86 22.79
CA THR A 153 -5.29 17.48 24.15
C THR A 153 -4.42 18.13 25.23
N VAL A 154 -3.13 18.31 25.00
CA VAL A 154 -2.21 18.98 25.96
C VAL A 154 -2.55 20.48 26.08
N ASN A 155 -3.02 21.13 25.04
CA ASN A 155 -3.40 22.54 25.07
C ASN A 155 -4.74 22.84 25.77
N TYR A 156 -5.56 21.82 26.04
CA TYR A 156 -6.84 22.00 26.76
C TYR A 156 -6.72 21.88 28.29
N TYR A 157 -5.56 21.47 28.83
CA TYR A 157 -5.34 21.28 30.27
C TYR A 157 -4.36 22.27 30.87
N ASN A 158 -4.04 23.37 30.20
CA ASN A 158 -3.34 24.55 30.73
C ASN A 158 -4.36 25.72 30.86
#